data_1670715c6af6d484e7f0a35aa0374964
#
_entry.id   1670715c6af6d484e7f0a35aa0374964
#
_cell.length_a   1.000
_cell.length_b   1.000
_cell.length_c   1.000
_cell.angle_alpha   90.00
_cell.angle_beta   90.00
_cell.angle_gamma   90.00
#
_symmetry.space_group_name_H-M   'P 1'
#
loop_
_entity.id
_entity.type
_entity.pdbx_description
1 polymer ?
#
loop_
_entity_poly.entity_id
_entity_poly.type
_entity_poly.pdbx_seq_one_letter_code
_entity_poly.pdbx_strand_id
1 'polypeptide(L)'
;MADASGRIKAKANPLFLREEDIRQAIELLFFAYRDFTGEADGLLADFGFGRAHHRVIYFVGSNPGITVSELLAILKITKQSLSRVLGQLINDDFVQQETDKQDRRRRRLTLTVKGRELEKILTVRQSKRISAAYREAGADAVEGFRTVLRGIINAEDRPLIKGMKSDTVHRKI
;
A
#
# COMPACT_ATOMS: atom_id res chain seq x y z
N MET A 1 -25.87 -0.73 57.37
CA MET A 1 -25.90 -1.99 56.64
C MET A 1 -25.49 -1.68 55.21
N ALA A 2 -24.27 -2.04 54.85
CA ALA A 2 -23.71 -1.79 53.52
C ALA A 2 -23.98 -2.99 52.64
N ASP A 3 -24.59 -2.75 51.45
CA ASP A 3 -24.72 -3.77 50.42
C ASP A 3 -23.49 -3.73 49.51
N ALA A 4 -22.63 -4.72 49.74
CA ALA A 4 -21.40 -4.89 48.98
C ALA A 4 -21.69 -5.76 47.75
N SER A 5 -22.18 -5.16 46.69
CA SER A 5 -22.21 -5.78 45.37
C SER A 5 -21.38 -4.95 44.38
N GLY A 6 -20.06 -5.07 44.49
CA GLY A 6 -19.10 -4.52 43.55
C GLY A 6 -19.15 -5.24 42.20
N ARG A 7 -20.27 -5.15 41.49
CA ARG A 7 -20.33 -5.49 40.08
C ARG A 7 -19.60 -4.41 39.30
N ILE A 8 -18.35 -4.70 38.94
CA ILE A 8 -17.67 -4.00 37.85
C ILE A 8 -18.60 -4.12 36.62
N LYS A 9 -19.31 -3.02 36.30
CA LYS A 9 -20.04 -2.92 35.05
C LYS A 9 -18.99 -3.09 33.94
N ALA A 10 -18.95 -4.28 33.35
CA ALA A 10 -18.20 -4.49 32.14
C ALA A 10 -18.67 -3.41 31.16
N LYS A 11 -17.73 -2.51 30.78
CA LYS A 11 -18.02 -1.43 29.84
C LYS A 11 -18.52 -2.10 28.56
N ALA A 12 -19.82 -1.94 28.23
CA ALA A 12 -20.41 -2.54 27.04
C ALA A 12 -19.52 -2.23 25.86
N ASN A 13 -19.05 -3.28 25.17
CA ASN A 13 -18.20 -3.11 24.01
C ASN A 13 -18.97 -2.29 22.95
N PRO A 14 -18.43 -1.19 22.39
CA PRO A 14 -19.11 -0.45 21.34
C PRO A 14 -19.54 -1.37 20.23
N LEU A 15 -20.71 -1.15 19.60
CA LEU A 15 -21.26 -2.03 18.58
C LEU A 15 -20.25 -2.39 17.49
N PHE A 16 -19.44 -1.42 17.04
CA PHE A 16 -18.41 -1.63 16.01
C PHE A 16 -17.16 -2.39 16.48
N LEU A 17 -17.06 -2.79 17.76
CA LEU A 17 -15.99 -3.61 18.33
C LEU A 17 -16.48 -5.02 18.73
N ARG A 18 -17.66 -5.43 18.29
CA ARG A 18 -18.09 -6.81 18.46
C ARG A 18 -17.22 -7.74 17.62
N GLU A 19 -17.07 -8.96 18.05
CA GLU A 19 -16.23 -9.94 17.33
C GLU A 19 -16.70 -10.14 15.88
N GLU A 20 -17.99 -10.17 15.66
CA GLU A 20 -18.60 -10.29 14.32
C GLU A 20 -18.23 -9.13 13.39
N ASP A 21 -18.30 -7.89 13.90
CA ASP A 21 -17.95 -6.68 13.13
C ASP A 21 -16.46 -6.64 12.77
N ILE A 22 -15.60 -7.09 13.70
CA ILE A 22 -14.16 -7.20 13.44
C ILE A 22 -13.86 -8.28 12.41
N ARG A 23 -14.50 -9.45 12.49
CA ARG A 23 -14.36 -10.52 11.48
C ARG A 23 -14.79 -10.03 10.11
N GLN A 24 -15.93 -9.35 10.03
CA GLN A 24 -16.42 -8.74 8.77
C GLN A 24 -15.40 -7.73 8.21
N ALA A 25 -14.80 -6.89 9.06
CA ALA A 25 -13.78 -5.93 8.62
C ALA A 25 -12.54 -6.63 8.03
N ILE A 26 -12.11 -7.75 8.62
CA ILE A 26 -11.01 -8.57 8.09
C ILE A 26 -11.37 -9.15 6.71
N GLU A 27 -12.57 -9.70 6.56
CA GLU A 27 -13.05 -10.24 5.29
C GLU A 27 -13.16 -9.14 4.21
N LEU A 28 -13.74 -7.99 4.56
CA LEU A 28 -13.84 -6.84 3.65
C LEU A 28 -12.47 -6.38 3.16
N LEU A 29 -11.48 -6.30 4.04
CA LEU A 29 -10.12 -5.93 3.67
C LEU A 29 -9.48 -6.96 2.73
N PHE A 30 -9.69 -8.24 3.00
CA PHE A 30 -9.21 -9.33 2.14
C PHE A 30 -9.83 -9.28 0.75
N PHE A 31 -11.17 -9.23 0.65
CA PHE A 31 -11.87 -9.22 -0.63
C PHE A 31 -11.59 -7.96 -1.42
N ALA A 32 -11.57 -6.78 -0.75
CA ALA A 32 -11.24 -5.52 -1.39
C ALA A 32 -9.82 -5.55 -2.00
N TYR A 33 -8.83 -6.06 -1.25
CA TYR A 33 -7.48 -6.20 -1.75
C TYR A 33 -7.37 -7.20 -2.92
N ARG A 34 -8.05 -8.36 -2.82
CA ARG A 34 -8.09 -9.37 -3.88
C ARG A 34 -8.62 -8.79 -5.19
N ASP A 35 -9.76 -8.11 -5.11
CA ASP A 35 -10.44 -7.58 -6.29
C ASP A 35 -9.74 -6.35 -6.85
N PHE A 36 -9.15 -5.51 -5.97
CA PHE A 36 -8.32 -4.37 -6.36
C PHE A 36 -7.07 -4.80 -7.14
N THR A 37 -6.47 -5.93 -6.78
CA THR A 37 -5.27 -6.44 -7.48
C THR A 37 -5.59 -7.30 -8.69
N GLY A 38 -6.73 -7.98 -8.71
CA GLY A 38 -7.10 -8.95 -9.73
C GLY A 38 -7.20 -8.39 -11.14
N GLU A 39 -7.69 -7.15 -11.29
CA GLU A 39 -7.76 -6.49 -12.61
C GLU A 39 -6.38 -6.21 -13.20
N ALA A 40 -5.43 -5.85 -12.35
CA ALA A 40 -4.04 -5.63 -12.76
C ALA A 40 -3.34 -6.94 -13.12
N ASP A 41 -3.64 -8.02 -12.39
CA ASP A 41 -3.04 -9.34 -12.62
C ASP A 41 -3.34 -9.85 -14.03
N GLY A 42 -4.57 -9.65 -14.54
CA GLY A 42 -4.96 -10.06 -15.89
C GLY A 42 -4.15 -9.36 -16.98
N LEU A 43 -3.93 -8.04 -16.85
CA LEU A 43 -3.12 -7.28 -17.80
C LEU A 43 -1.64 -7.65 -17.77
N LEU A 44 -1.14 -7.96 -16.60
CA LEU A 44 0.27 -8.29 -16.39
C LEU A 44 0.61 -9.68 -16.92
N ALA A 45 -0.36 -10.58 -16.97
CA ALA A 45 -0.19 -11.94 -17.48
C ALA A 45 0.29 -11.94 -18.95
N ASP A 46 -0.17 -10.98 -19.78
CA ASP A 46 0.24 -10.83 -21.17
C ASP A 46 1.74 -10.54 -21.34
N PHE A 47 2.37 -9.99 -20.27
CA PHE A 47 3.80 -9.71 -20.21
C PHE A 47 4.59 -10.79 -19.46
N GLY A 48 3.94 -11.84 -18.97
CA GLY A 48 4.56 -12.81 -18.06
C GLY A 48 4.88 -12.22 -16.66
N PHE A 49 4.20 -11.15 -16.28
CA PHE A 49 4.38 -10.44 -15.02
C PHE A 49 3.32 -10.84 -13.99
N GLY A 50 3.65 -10.67 -12.72
CA GLY A 50 2.73 -10.86 -11.61
C GLY A 50 2.76 -9.70 -10.63
N ARG A 51 2.10 -9.84 -9.48
CA ARG A 51 1.93 -8.80 -8.45
C ARG A 51 3.23 -8.16 -7.97
N ALA A 52 4.33 -8.90 -7.93
CA ALA A 52 5.62 -8.35 -7.54
C ALA A 52 6.13 -7.34 -8.57
N HIS A 53 5.95 -7.62 -9.86
CA HIS A 53 6.28 -6.70 -10.96
C HIS A 53 5.42 -5.44 -10.90
N HIS A 54 4.11 -5.59 -10.68
CA HIS A 54 3.19 -4.47 -10.52
C HIS A 54 3.64 -3.51 -9.42
N ARG A 55 3.95 -4.04 -8.22
CA ARG A 55 4.42 -3.23 -7.10
C ARG A 55 5.71 -2.47 -7.42
N VAL A 56 6.66 -3.13 -8.07
CA VAL A 56 7.91 -2.48 -8.50
C VAL A 56 7.62 -1.37 -9.50
N ILE A 57 6.83 -1.62 -10.55
CA ILE A 57 6.45 -0.62 -11.56
C ILE A 57 5.78 0.59 -10.89
N TYR A 58 4.80 0.36 -10.01
CA TYR A 58 4.08 1.41 -9.30
C TYR A 58 5.01 2.28 -8.44
N PHE A 59 5.85 1.66 -7.59
CA PHE A 59 6.70 2.44 -6.68
C PHE A 59 7.86 3.11 -7.39
N VAL A 60 8.41 2.53 -8.44
CA VAL A 60 9.42 3.19 -9.29
C VAL A 60 8.79 4.37 -10.05
N GLY A 61 7.59 4.21 -10.59
CA GLY A 61 6.85 5.27 -11.25
C GLY A 61 6.46 6.42 -10.32
N SER A 62 5.99 6.09 -9.12
CA SER A 62 5.64 7.07 -8.10
C SER A 62 6.84 7.79 -7.49
N ASN A 63 8.05 7.18 -7.55
CA ASN A 63 9.28 7.71 -6.96
C ASN A 63 10.45 7.62 -7.96
N PRO A 64 10.46 8.43 -9.03
CA PRO A 64 11.54 8.39 -10.01
C PRO A 64 12.91 8.64 -9.35
N GLY A 65 13.87 7.76 -9.63
CA GLY A 65 15.19 7.79 -9.02
C GLY A 65 15.26 7.08 -7.66
N ILE A 66 14.23 6.34 -7.26
CA ILE A 66 14.26 5.50 -6.06
C ILE A 66 15.42 4.51 -6.12
N THR A 67 16.09 4.30 -5.00
CA THR A 67 17.14 3.29 -4.91
C THR A 67 16.58 1.89 -4.64
N VAL A 68 17.38 0.87 -4.96
CA VAL A 68 17.02 -0.53 -4.64
C VAL A 68 16.79 -0.73 -3.14
N SER A 69 17.55 -0.03 -2.28
CA SER A 69 17.40 -0.12 -0.82
C SER A 69 16.10 0.49 -0.34
N GLU A 70 15.71 1.65 -0.86
CA GLU A 70 14.43 2.29 -0.55
C GLU A 70 13.25 1.45 -1.04
N LEU A 71 13.37 0.86 -2.23
CA LEU A 71 12.34 -0.03 -2.75
C LEU A 71 12.17 -1.30 -1.91
N LEU A 72 13.28 -1.88 -1.40
CA LEU A 72 13.24 -3.00 -0.46
C LEU A 72 12.55 -2.62 0.85
N ALA A 73 12.81 -1.42 1.37
CA ALA A 73 12.16 -0.92 2.59
C ALA A 73 10.64 -0.80 2.41
N ILE A 74 10.18 -0.33 1.25
CA ILE A 74 8.76 -0.22 0.93
C ILE A 74 8.11 -1.60 0.76
N LEU A 75 8.73 -2.48 -0.04
CA LEU A 75 8.12 -3.74 -0.43
C LEU A 75 8.22 -4.84 0.63
N LYS A 76 9.15 -4.72 1.57
CA LYS A 76 9.43 -5.70 2.63
C LYS A 76 9.57 -7.14 2.10
N ILE A 77 10.23 -7.30 0.96
CA ILE A 77 10.55 -8.59 0.34
C ILE A 77 12.06 -8.86 0.41
N THR A 78 12.47 -10.09 0.13
CA THR A 78 13.89 -10.45 0.13
C THR A 78 14.62 -9.77 -1.04
N LYS A 79 15.92 -9.45 -0.84
CA LYS A 79 16.79 -8.89 -1.88
C LYS A 79 16.82 -9.79 -3.13
N GLN A 80 16.83 -11.11 -2.92
CA GLN A 80 16.83 -12.10 -4.01
C GLN A 80 15.54 -12.01 -4.84
N SER A 81 14.35 -11.93 -4.18
CA SER A 81 13.07 -11.78 -4.87
C SER A 81 13.00 -10.50 -5.67
N LEU A 82 13.44 -9.37 -5.08
CA LEU A 82 13.48 -8.10 -5.80
C LEU A 82 14.45 -8.14 -6.98
N SER A 83 15.65 -8.72 -6.81
CA SER A 83 16.65 -8.81 -7.88
C SER A 83 16.12 -9.56 -9.09
N ARG A 84 15.38 -10.66 -8.88
CA ARG A 84 14.75 -11.42 -9.98
C ARG A 84 13.72 -10.59 -10.72
N VAL A 85 12.82 -9.93 -10.00
CA VAL A 85 11.77 -9.10 -10.58
C VAL A 85 12.35 -7.90 -11.33
N LEU A 86 13.31 -7.20 -10.73
CA LEU A 86 14.01 -6.08 -11.37
C LEU A 86 14.78 -6.52 -12.61
N GLY A 87 15.48 -7.67 -12.53
CA GLY A 87 16.19 -8.22 -13.67
C GLY A 87 15.28 -8.43 -14.88
N GLN A 88 14.10 -9.02 -14.67
CA GLN A 88 13.11 -9.19 -15.73
C GLN A 88 12.61 -7.84 -16.27
N LEU A 89 12.21 -6.91 -15.39
CA LEU A 89 11.72 -5.60 -15.82
C LEU A 89 12.76 -4.77 -16.56
N ILE A 90 14.03 -4.90 -16.24
CA ILE A 90 15.14 -4.25 -16.96
C ILE A 90 15.37 -4.91 -18.32
N ASN A 91 15.44 -6.23 -18.36
CA ASN A 91 15.65 -6.99 -19.61
C ASN A 91 14.50 -6.76 -20.61
N ASP A 92 13.26 -6.61 -20.12
CA ASP A 92 12.06 -6.39 -20.94
C ASP A 92 11.80 -4.89 -21.22
N ASP A 93 12.76 -4.01 -20.83
CA ASP A 93 12.74 -2.55 -21.07
C ASP A 93 11.57 -1.80 -20.43
N PHE A 94 11.16 -2.19 -19.23
CA PHE A 94 10.17 -1.44 -18.43
C PHE A 94 10.81 -0.53 -17.38
N VAL A 95 11.97 -0.92 -16.86
CA VAL A 95 12.74 -0.18 -15.86
C VAL A 95 14.17 0.02 -16.36
N GLN A 96 14.69 1.22 -16.19
CA GLN A 96 16.11 1.50 -16.37
C GLN A 96 16.79 1.76 -15.05
N GLN A 97 18.07 1.40 -14.98
CA GLN A 97 18.90 1.51 -13.79
C GLN A 97 20.14 2.33 -14.10
N GLU A 98 20.34 3.39 -13.34
CA GLU A 98 21.51 4.26 -13.46
C GLU A 98 22.35 4.23 -12.20
N THR A 99 23.66 4.41 -12.34
CA THR A 99 24.54 4.58 -11.19
C THR A 99 24.34 5.99 -10.61
N ASP A 100 24.15 6.10 -9.30
CA ASP A 100 24.06 7.39 -8.63
C ASP A 100 25.37 8.20 -8.83
N LYS A 101 25.22 9.47 -9.18
CA LYS A 101 26.38 10.35 -9.44
C LYS A 101 27.19 10.66 -8.17
N GLN A 102 26.51 10.68 -7.01
CA GLN A 102 27.12 11.00 -5.72
C GLN A 102 27.65 9.77 -4.99
N ASP A 103 27.00 8.62 -5.16
CA ASP A 103 27.41 7.35 -4.56
C ASP A 103 27.30 6.21 -5.58
N ARG A 104 28.42 5.84 -6.16
CA ARG A 104 28.52 4.79 -7.19
C ARG A 104 28.06 3.40 -6.72
N ARG A 105 27.86 3.20 -5.41
CA ARG A 105 27.33 1.95 -4.84
C ARG A 105 25.80 1.90 -4.94
N ARG A 106 25.15 3.05 -5.13
CA ARG A 106 23.70 3.15 -5.25
C ARG A 106 23.27 3.03 -6.71
N ARG A 107 22.18 2.34 -6.91
CA ARG A 107 21.51 2.23 -8.21
C ARG A 107 20.17 2.92 -8.11
N ARG A 108 19.94 3.90 -8.98
CA ARG A 108 18.68 4.64 -9.12
C ARG A 108 17.83 4.00 -10.19
N LEU A 109 16.55 3.85 -9.91
CA LEU A 109 15.58 3.21 -10.79
C LEU A 109 14.60 4.24 -11.32
N THR A 110 14.32 4.17 -12.62
CA THR A 110 13.27 4.97 -13.27
C THR A 110 12.53 4.08 -14.27
N LEU A 111 11.28 4.44 -14.58
CA LEU A 111 10.55 3.76 -15.65
C LEU A 111 11.03 4.28 -17.01
N THR A 112 11.12 3.38 -17.98
CA THR A 112 11.26 3.73 -19.40
C THR A 112 9.97 4.34 -19.93
N VAL A 113 9.91 4.72 -21.21
CA VAL A 113 8.65 5.12 -21.87
C VAL A 113 7.63 3.99 -21.78
N LYS A 114 8.02 2.78 -22.16
CA LYS A 114 7.21 1.56 -22.09
C LYS A 114 6.72 1.25 -20.68
N GLY A 115 7.60 1.41 -19.67
CA GLY A 115 7.24 1.23 -18.28
C GLY A 115 6.22 2.24 -17.79
N ARG A 116 6.33 3.51 -18.18
CA ARG A 116 5.34 4.56 -17.84
C ARG A 116 3.98 4.33 -18.46
N GLU A 117 3.95 3.86 -19.69
CA GLU A 117 2.69 3.52 -20.36
C GLU A 117 1.96 2.39 -19.64
N LEU A 118 2.66 1.31 -19.28
CA LEU A 118 2.10 0.21 -18.52
C LEU A 118 1.64 0.67 -17.13
N GLU A 119 2.46 1.41 -16.39
CA GLU A 119 2.10 1.98 -15.08
C GLU A 119 0.82 2.81 -15.16
N LYS A 120 0.71 3.68 -16.16
CA LYS A 120 -0.47 4.52 -16.39
C LYS A 120 -1.73 3.68 -16.62
N ILE A 121 -1.66 2.63 -17.42
CA ILE A 121 -2.81 1.75 -17.69
C ILE A 121 -3.26 1.06 -16.41
N LEU A 122 -2.33 0.51 -15.61
CA LEU A 122 -2.60 -0.16 -14.35
C LEU A 122 -3.20 0.79 -13.33
N THR A 123 -2.59 1.96 -13.15
CA THR A 123 -3.03 2.99 -12.20
C THR A 123 -4.40 3.56 -12.56
N VAL A 124 -4.70 3.79 -13.84
CA VAL A 124 -6.02 4.27 -14.28
C VAL A 124 -7.12 3.29 -13.93
N ARG A 125 -6.91 1.99 -14.13
CA ARG A 125 -7.92 0.96 -13.76
C ARG A 125 -8.18 0.93 -12.27
N GLN A 126 -7.12 0.89 -11.47
CA GLN A 126 -7.23 0.90 -10.01
C GLN A 126 -7.87 2.20 -9.49
N SER A 127 -7.48 3.35 -10.04
CA SER A 127 -8.05 4.65 -9.69
C SER A 127 -9.54 4.72 -10.02
N LYS A 128 -9.99 4.14 -11.13
CA LYS A 128 -11.41 4.10 -11.52
C LYS A 128 -12.25 3.36 -10.47
N ARG A 129 -11.78 2.20 -9.99
CA ARG A 129 -12.44 1.42 -8.94
C ARG A 129 -12.55 2.21 -7.63
N ILE A 130 -11.43 2.75 -7.14
CA ILE A 130 -11.40 3.55 -5.91
C ILE A 130 -12.27 4.80 -6.03
N SER A 131 -12.19 5.52 -7.16
CA SER A 131 -12.98 6.74 -7.37
C SER A 131 -14.49 6.46 -7.43
N ALA A 132 -14.92 5.31 -7.95
CA ALA A 132 -16.32 4.92 -7.96
C ALA A 132 -16.82 4.71 -6.51
N ALA A 133 -16.09 3.91 -5.72
CA ALA A 133 -16.41 3.67 -4.31
C ALA A 133 -16.40 4.98 -3.48
N TYR A 134 -15.43 5.88 -3.72
CA TYR A 134 -15.36 7.16 -3.02
C TYR A 134 -16.54 8.08 -3.34
N ARG A 135 -17.00 8.12 -4.60
CA ARG A 135 -18.18 8.91 -4.99
C ARG A 135 -19.45 8.40 -4.32
N GLU A 136 -19.60 7.08 -4.22
CA GLU A 136 -20.74 6.45 -3.58
C GLU A 136 -20.75 6.68 -2.06
N ALA A 137 -19.60 6.54 -1.41
CA ALA A 137 -19.48 6.65 0.04
C ALA A 137 -19.58 8.09 0.58
N GLY A 138 -19.16 9.09 -0.20
CA GLY A 138 -19.11 10.49 0.22
C GLY A 138 -17.88 10.85 1.05
N ALA A 139 -17.69 12.15 1.27
CA ALA A 139 -16.46 12.70 1.83
C ALA A 139 -16.14 12.22 3.26
N ASP A 140 -17.14 12.19 4.14
CA ASP A 140 -16.94 11.80 5.54
C ASP A 140 -16.54 10.34 5.68
N ALA A 141 -17.18 9.45 4.91
CA ALA A 141 -16.83 8.02 4.90
C ALA A 141 -15.43 7.79 4.34
N VAL A 142 -15.01 8.57 3.32
CA VAL A 142 -13.65 8.51 2.76
C VAL A 142 -12.59 8.92 3.80
N GLU A 143 -12.85 9.97 4.59
CA GLU A 143 -11.89 10.38 5.63
C GLU A 143 -11.88 9.37 6.79
N GLY A 144 -13.02 8.81 7.17
CA GLY A 144 -13.09 7.69 8.12
C GLY A 144 -12.29 6.48 7.64
N PHE A 145 -12.46 6.08 6.39
CA PHE A 145 -11.71 4.99 5.76
C PHE A 145 -10.18 5.23 5.80
N ARG A 146 -9.74 6.44 5.44
CA ARG A 146 -8.32 6.81 5.52
C ARG A 146 -7.78 6.73 6.94
N THR A 147 -8.57 7.17 7.91
CA THR A 147 -8.22 7.13 9.34
C THR A 147 -8.03 5.69 9.81
N VAL A 148 -8.96 4.79 9.46
CA VAL A 148 -8.88 3.36 9.80
C VAL A 148 -7.64 2.72 9.16
N LEU A 149 -7.42 2.94 7.86
CA LEU A 149 -6.24 2.40 7.17
C LEU A 149 -4.93 2.89 7.79
N ARG A 150 -4.82 4.18 8.13
CA ARG A 150 -3.65 4.72 8.84
C ARG A 150 -3.43 4.04 10.19
N GLY A 151 -4.51 3.69 10.89
CA GLY A 151 -4.45 2.95 12.17
C GLY A 151 -3.92 1.53 12.02
N ILE A 152 -4.23 0.86 10.91
CA ILE A 152 -3.81 -0.52 10.62
C ILE A 152 -2.33 -0.57 10.18
N ILE A 153 -1.84 0.47 9.47
CA ILE A 153 -0.46 0.52 8.99
C ILE A 153 0.51 0.70 10.17
N ASN A 154 1.58 -0.10 10.18
CA ASN A 154 2.63 0.00 11.20
C ASN A 154 3.21 1.42 11.26
N ALA A 155 3.52 1.88 12.46
CA ALA A 155 3.97 3.25 12.69
C ALA A 155 5.24 3.60 11.89
N GLU A 156 6.16 2.64 11.77
CA GLU A 156 7.40 2.79 11.02
C GLU A 156 7.20 2.92 9.50
N ASP A 157 6.07 2.45 8.96
CA ASP A 157 5.78 2.48 7.51
C ASP A 157 5.02 3.75 7.09
N ARG A 158 4.38 4.43 8.02
CA ARG A 158 3.59 5.65 7.74
C ARG A 158 4.37 6.74 7.00
N PRO A 159 5.65 7.02 7.33
CA PRO A 159 6.45 8.02 6.61
C PRO A 159 6.71 7.67 5.13
N LEU A 160 6.57 6.39 4.73
CA LEU A 160 6.75 5.95 3.35
C LEU A 160 5.57 6.30 2.44
N ILE A 161 4.44 6.73 3.04
CA ILE A 161 3.23 7.06 2.30
C ILE A 161 3.26 8.54 1.91
N LYS A 162 3.28 8.82 0.60
CA LYS A 162 3.26 10.20 0.09
C LYS A 162 2.02 10.96 0.56
N GLY A 163 2.22 12.19 1.00
CA GLY A 163 1.13 13.07 1.45
C GLY A 163 0.68 12.84 2.89
N MET A 164 1.19 11.84 3.59
CA MET A 164 1.04 11.77 5.04
C MET A 164 2.04 12.71 5.70
N LYS A 165 1.55 13.83 6.23
CA LYS A 165 2.31 14.61 7.20
C LYS A 165 2.52 13.71 8.42
N SER A 166 3.73 13.69 8.99
CA SER A 166 3.98 13.04 10.28
C SER A 166 3.11 13.73 11.32
N ASP A 167 2.03 13.10 11.73
CA ASP A 167 1.31 13.49 12.94
C ASP A 167 2.26 13.20 14.11
N THR A 168 3.02 14.21 14.48
CA THR A 168 3.71 14.24 15.76
C THR A 168 2.63 14.37 16.82
N VAL A 169 2.03 13.24 17.19
CA VAL A 169 1.12 13.18 18.33
C VAL A 169 1.97 13.44 19.58
N HIS A 170 1.97 14.67 20.03
CA HIS A 170 2.33 15.00 21.40
C HIS A 170 1.29 14.34 22.30
N ARG A 171 1.50 13.09 22.66
CA ARG A 171 0.90 12.53 23.87
C ARG A 171 1.52 13.27 25.06
N LYS A 172 0.86 14.36 25.48
CA LYS A 172 1.04 14.84 26.85
C LYS A 172 0.49 13.74 27.78
N ILE A 173 1.37 13.21 28.58
CA ILE A 173 1.11 12.38 29.76
C ILE A 173 0.40 13.23 30.80
#